data_9d970a9e68f76e698f1bc7b8af2e46b4
#
_entry.id   9d970a9e68f76e698f1bc7b8af2e46b4
#
_cell.length_a   1.000
_cell.length_b   1.000
_cell.length_c   1.000
_cell.angle_alpha   90.00
_cell.angle_beta   90.00
_cell.angle_gamma   90.00
#
_symmetry.space_group_name_H-M   'P 1'
#
loop_
_entity.id
_entity.type
_entity.pdbx_description
1 polymer ?
#
loop_
_entity_poly.entity_id
_entity_poly.type
_entity_poly.pdbx_seq_one_letter_code
_entity_poly.pdbx_strand_id
1 'polypeptide(L)'
;MTTDETAVEQVRKEKNYGMLMPKTEAGVPMVYEQLGIAGAPPETLQGYKDNDAGNARRFLDVYGDDVRYCAGEKQWYICQSDMSWKADEELLVEKLAYDSVYNSYAHELQFYRAIDRFGRMKDTVAKLERGMRSIGNLSTLKSCIGMAQKDVPITADRFDRYDNLFHMPNVTFDADTLSCVENRKEYYITRTAEAHYDCEAECPRWEQFVMECVEGDIALYRYLQKAAGYSILSGDISEQVVFCLLGGGKNGKSLFINTLAEIAGDYACKIDSSIISMTRRGDKDHDVSKELHRMRGSRFVYTGEFNKNTMLNEAFVKSITDGGKISCRPLYGASIEYQPTYTLWFSTNNAPELTGFDEGIRRRFVLIPFEHYVETPDKTLPQVFRTEASGILNWLVEGYAMYKTEGLDKPDCIAQATDAYIGEQDVFQLFVEEYYERDDNGKVYAKNVYEQYKAWCQYNGEKPVTQIALSKELQRLYMTRGKDRNGYYWRMRLSA
;
A
#
# COMPACT_ATOMS: atom_id res chain seq x y z
N MET A 1 -2.91 -28.51 4.63
CA MET A 1 -2.24 -28.02 5.85
C MET A 1 -1.87 -26.62 5.50
N THR A 2 -2.55 -25.67 6.10
CA THR A 2 -2.56 -24.26 5.70
C THR A 2 -1.37 -23.53 6.31
N THR A 3 -0.88 -22.51 5.66
CA THR A 3 0.22 -21.61 6.02
C THR A 3 0.15 -21.07 7.46
N ASP A 4 -1.04 -21.06 8.08
CA ASP A 4 -1.29 -20.50 9.40
C ASP A 4 -0.88 -21.41 10.58
N GLU A 5 -0.95 -22.74 10.41
CA GLU A 5 -0.39 -23.65 11.42
C GLU A 5 1.13 -23.50 11.53
N THR A 6 1.77 -23.10 10.42
CA THR A 6 3.22 -22.91 10.38
C THR A 6 3.67 -21.68 11.16
N ALA A 7 2.95 -20.57 11.12
CA ALA A 7 3.31 -19.33 11.84
C ALA A 7 3.21 -19.51 13.37
N VAL A 8 2.11 -20.10 13.85
CA VAL A 8 1.93 -20.41 15.28
C VAL A 8 2.93 -21.48 15.73
N GLU A 9 3.22 -22.47 14.90
CA GLU A 9 4.18 -23.52 15.20
C GLU A 9 5.63 -23.02 15.15
N GLN A 10 5.91 -22.00 14.30
CA GLN A 10 7.20 -21.37 14.21
C GLN A 10 7.47 -20.45 15.41
N VAL A 11 6.51 -19.63 15.81
CA VAL A 11 6.54 -18.85 17.06
C VAL A 11 6.67 -19.78 18.27
N ARG A 12 6.06 -20.98 18.24
CA ARG A 12 6.22 -22.02 19.26
C ARG A 12 7.61 -22.64 19.28
N LYS A 13 8.20 -22.93 18.13
CA LYS A 13 9.53 -23.56 18.02
C LYS A 13 10.66 -22.62 18.41
N GLU A 14 10.58 -21.36 18.02
CA GLU A 14 11.62 -20.37 18.30
C GLU A 14 11.66 -19.93 19.76
N LYS A 15 10.51 -19.93 20.45
CA LYS A 15 10.42 -19.54 21.88
C LYS A 15 10.56 -20.72 22.87
N ASN A 16 10.87 -21.91 22.42
CA ASN A 16 11.15 -23.08 23.26
C ASN A 16 10.07 -23.34 24.32
N TYR A 17 8.81 -23.46 23.88
CA TYR A 17 7.62 -23.60 24.72
C TYR A 17 7.60 -24.78 25.72
N GLY A 18 8.58 -25.64 25.69
CA GLY A 18 8.72 -26.66 26.67
C GLY A 18 9.10 -26.18 28.07
N MET A 19 9.55 -24.93 28.22
CA MET A 19 10.05 -24.40 29.47
C MET A 19 9.82 -22.92 29.63
N LEU A 20 8.66 -22.51 30.16
CA LEU A 20 8.54 -21.22 30.84
C LEU A 20 9.42 -21.30 32.11
N MET A 21 10.71 -20.97 31.93
CA MET A 21 11.62 -20.89 33.07
C MET A 21 11.36 -19.55 33.79
N PRO A 22 11.24 -19.58 35.13
CA PRO A 22 11.31 -18.34 35.89
C PRO A 22 12.61 -17.62 35.56
N LYS A 23 12.55 -16.32 35.33
CA LYS A 23 13.72 -15.49 35.06
C LYS A 23 14.22 -14.91 36.39
N THR A 24 15.52 -14.81 36.56
CA THR A 24 16.12 -14.00 37.63
C THR A 24 15.85 -12.49 37.38
N GLU A 25 16.08 -11.64 38.37
CA GLU A 25 16.03 -10.17 38.19
C GLU A 25 16.92 -9.66 37.04
N ALA A 26 17.95 -10.42 36.64
CA ALA A 26 18.81 -10.15 35.50
C ALA A 26 18.26 -10.69 34.16
N GLY A 27 17.05 -11.28 34.14
CA GLY A 27 16.42 -11.79 32.92
C GLY A 27 16.97 -13.15 32.43
N VAL A 28 17.85 -13.81 33.19
CA VAL A 28 18.44 -15.12 32.85
C VAL A 28 17.45 -16.24 33.17
N PRO A 29 17.14 -17.18 32.26
CA PRO A 29 16.32 -18.35 32.57
C PRO A 29 16.96 -19.18 33.70
N MET A 30 16.20 -19.49 34.76
CA MET A 30 16.66 -20.39 35.79
C MET A 30 16.48 -21.85 35.33
N VAL A 31 17.55 -22.60 35.26
CA VAL A 31 17.49 -24.03 34.97
C VAL A 31 17.13 -24.78 36.25
N TYR A 32 16.16 -25.69 36.22
CA TYR A 32 15.68 -26.45 37.38
C TYR A 32 16.80 -27.21 38.13
N GLU A 33 17.89 -27.56 37.46
CA GLU A 33 19.10 -28.16 38.06
C GLU A 33 19.88 -27.19 38.96
N GLN A 34 19.71 -25.86 38.75
CA GLN A 34 20.31 -24.82 39.61
C GLN A 34 19.44 -24.51 40.83
N LEU A 35 18.19 -24.94 40.82
CA LEU A 35 17.29 -24.92 41.97
C LEU A 35 17.64 -26.15 42.84
N GLY A 36 18.81 -26.10 43.48
CA GLY A 36 19.13 -27.09 44.51
C GLY A 36 17.92 -27.30 45.40
N ILE A 37 17.44 -28.52 45.51
CA ILE A 37 16.14 -28.99 46.03
C ILE A 37 15.79 -28.48 47.46
N ALA A 38 16.51 -27.57 48.02
CA ALA A 38 16.34 -26.97 49.36
C ALA A 38 16.05 -25.46 49.35
N GLY A 39 15.87 -24.80 48.19
CA GLY A 39 15.62 -23.37 48.10
C GLY A 39 14.12 -23.00 48.16
N ALA A 40 13.82 -21.81 48.63
CA ALA A 40 12.49 -21.20 48.48
C ALA A 40 12.12 -21.15 46.97
N PRO A 41 10.82 -21.25 46.60
CA PRO A 41 10.41 -21.05 45.21
C PRO A 41 10.95 -19.73 44.70
N PRO A 42 11.37 -19.64 43.42
CA PRO A 42 11.82 -18.39 42.84
C PRO A 42 10.80 -17.28 43.09
N GLU A 43 11.27 -16.10 43.46
CA GLU A 43 10.36 -14.94 43.76
C GLU A 43 9.36 -14.70 42.63
N THR A 44 9.76 -15.01 41.39
CA THR A 44 8.87 -14.93 40.19
C THR A 44 7.68 -15.89 40.25
N LEU A 45 7.72 -17.01 40.94
CA LEU A 45 6.59 -17.92 41.14
C LEU A 45 5.63 -17.44 42.25
N GLN A 46 6.10 -16.59 43.17
CA GLN A 46 5.28 -16.03 44.25
C GLN A 46 4.48 -14.80 43.85
N GLY A 47 4.76 -14.22 42.68
CA GLY A 47 4.25 -12.88 42.26
C GLY A 47 2.90 -12.87 41.58
N TYR A 48 2.43 -13.99 41.03
CA TYR A 48 1.14 -14.00 40.32
C TYR A 48 -0.05 -14.10 41.28
N LYS A 49 -0.97 -13.17 41.17
CA LYS A 49 -2.24 -13.22 41.90
C LYS A 49 -3.12 -14.32 41.31
N ASP A 50 -3.91 -14.98 42.16
CA ASP A 50 -4.89 -16.00 41.75
C ASP A 50 -6.21 -15.32 41.34
N ASN A 51 -6.13 -14.53 40.25
CA ASN A 51 -7.26 -13.79 39.65
C ASN A 51 -6.96 -13.42 38.19
N ASP A 52 -7.92 -12.77 37.53
CA ASP A 52 -7.80 -12.38 36.13
C ASP A 52 -6.60 -11.45 35.84
N ALA A 53 -6.21 -10.58 36.78
CA ALA A 53 -5.03 -9.74 36.65
C ALA A 53 -3.73 -10.56 36.71
N GLY A 54 -3.69 -11.60 37.57
CA GLY A 54 -2.56 -12.53 37.60
C GLY A 54 -2.47 -13.38 36.33
N ASN A 55 -3.61 -13.80 35.79
CA ASN A 55 -3.65 -14.50 34.50
C ASN A 55 -3.17 -13.59 33.35
N ALA A 56 -3.63 -12.32 33.32
CA ALA A 56 -3.14 -11.35 32.33
C ALA A 56 -1.61 -11.17 32.44
N ARG A 57 -1.06 -11.12 33.65
CA ARG A 57 0.37 -11.01 33.85
C ARG A 57 1.12 -12.24 33.33
N ARG A 58 0.63 -13.47 33.61
CA ARG A 58 1.18 -14.72 33.06
C ARG A 58 1.25 -14.71 31.54
N PHE A 59 0.18 -14.23 30.89
CA PHE A 59 0.12 -14.08 29.45
C PHE A 59 1.16 -13.08 28.93
N LEU A 60 1.21 -11.88 29.54
CA LEU A 60 2.09 -10.81 29.09
C LEU A 60 3.56 -11.05 29.39
N ASP A 61 3.91 -11.80 30.41
CA ASP A 61 5.29 -12.19 30.70
C ASP A 61 5.85 -13.11 29.59
N VAL A 62 4.98 -13.79 28.82
CA VAL A 62 5.37 -14.61 27.67
C VAL A 62 5.31 -13.83 26.37
N TYR A 63 4.22 -13.11 26.15
CA TYR A 63 3.88 -12.54 24.85
C TYR A 63 3.76 -11.02 24.82
N GLY A 64 3.95 -10.34 25.95
CA GLY A 64 3.74 -8.89 26.04
C GLY A 64 4.59 -8.06 25.08
N ASP A 65 5.73 -8.62 24.64
CA ASP A 65 6.57 -7.98 23.62
C ASP A 65 6.07 -8.19 22.20
N ASP A 66 5.25 -9.20 21.96
CA ASP A 66 4.84 -9.65 20.64
C ASP A 66 3.34 -9.42 20.35
N VAL A 67 2.61 -8.85 21.31
CA VAL A 67 1.21 -8.46 21.12
C VAL A 67 1.00 -6.99 21.41
N ARG A 68 0.08 -6.36 20.69
CA ARG A 68 -0.37 -4.98 20.95
C ARG A 68 -1.87 -4.90 20.79
N TYR A 69 -2.50 -4.01 21.56
CA TYR A 69 -3.93 -3.75 21.44
C TYR A 69 -4.18 -2.31 21.01
N CYS A 70 -4.83 -2.14 19.84
CA CYS A 70 -5.28 -0.85 19.36
C CYS A 70 -6.72 -0.60 19.80
N ALA A 71 -6.91 0.21 20.84
CA ALA A 71 -8.23 0.51 21.39
C ALA A 71 -9.12 1.28 20.40
N GLY A 72 -8.56 2.12 19.56
CA GLY A 72 -9.28 2.88 18.53
C GLY A 72 -9.92 1.99 17.47
N GLU A 73 -9.23 0.92 17.10
CA GLU A 73 -9.69 -0.07 16.11
C GLU A 73 -10.37 -1.29 16.78
N LYS A 74 -10.25 -1.40 18.11
CA LYS A 74 -10.69 -2.56 18.91
C LYS A 74 -10.06 -3.87 18.43
N GLN A 75 -8.79 -3.81 18.00
CA GLN A 75 -8.09 -4.88 17.35
C GLN A 75 -6.81 -5.24 18.10
N TRP A 76 -6.53 -6.54 18.20
CA TRP A 76 -5.23 -7.07 18.58
C TRP A 76 -4.32 -7.18 17.37
N TYR A 77 -3.04 -6.94 17.60
CA TYR A 77 -1.96 -7.13 16.62
C TYR A 77 -0.92 -8.06 17.20
N ILE A 78 -0.38 -8.93 16.36
CA ILE A 78 0.64 -9.93 16.71
C ILE A 78 1.85 -9.72 15.83
N CYS A 79 3.03 -9.66 16.48
CA CYS A 79 4.32 -9.63 15.79
C CYS A 79 4.60 -11.00 15.15
N GLN A 80 4.92 -10.99 13.87
CA GLN A 80 5.26 -12.18 13.10
C GLN A 80 6.74 -12.53 13.21
N SER A 81 7.15 -13.67 12.66
CA SER A 81 8.56 -14.12 12.65
C SER A 81 9.47 -13.19 11.86
N ASP A 82 8.94 -12.52 10.84
CA ASP A 82 9.62 -11.49 10.06
C ASP A 82 9.65 -10.11 10.72
N MET A 83 9.17 -10.00 11.98
CA MET A 83 9.03 -8.75 12.75
C MET A 83 7.95 -7.79 12.24
N SER A 84 7.13 -8.18 11.26
CA SER A 84 5.93 -7.44 10.88
C SER A 84 4.79 -7.63 11.90
N TRP A 85 3.81 -6.73 11.90
CA TRP A 85 2.64 -6.81 12.78
C TRP A 85 1.39 -7.10 11.96
N LYS A 86 0.64 -8.12 12.36
CA LYS A 86 -0.63 -8.47 11.69
C LYS A 86 -1.80 -8.36 12.65
N ALA A 87 -2.92 -7.88 12.14
CA ALA A 87 -4.18 -7.90 12.86
C ALA A 87 -4.58 -9.34 13.19
N ASP A 88 -5.02 -9.60 14.42
CA ASP A 88 -5.50 -10.91 14.83
C ASP A 88 -6.95 -11.11 14.36
N GLU A 89 -7.11 -11.65 13.16
CA GLU A 89 -8.41 -11.99 12.58
C GLU A 89 -8.85 -13.42 12.93
N GLU A 90 -7.96 -14.23 13.52
CA GLU A 90 -8.15 -15.66 13.76
C GLU A 90 -8.26 -16.03 15.25
N LEU A 91 -8.36 -15.04 16.14
CA LEU A 91 -8.43 -15.24 17.59
C LEU A 91 -7.17 -15.94 18.16
N LEU A 92 -6.01 -15.72 17.55
CA LEU A 92 -4.73 -16.27 18.01
C LEU A 92 -4.37 -15.76 19.39
N VAL A 93 -4.68 -14.51 19.74
CA VAL A 93 -4.42 -13.95 21.07
C VAL A 93 -5.20 -14.74 22.15
N GLU A 94 -6.43 -15.18 21.87
CA GLU A 94 -7.19 -16.03 22.79
C GLU A 94 -6.45 -17.38 23.03
N LYS A 95 -5.96 -17.99 21.99
CA LYS A 95 -5.18 -19.25 22.06
C LYS A 95 -3.86 -19.06 22.78
N LEU A 96 -3.12 -17.99 22.47
CA LEU A 96 -1.82 -17.69 23.12
C LEU A 96 -2.02 -17.40 24.61
N ALA A 97 -3.08 -16.66 24.99
CA ALA A 97 -3.42 -16.38 26.38
C ALA A 97 -3.80 -17.67 27.14
N TYR A 98 -4.63 -18.53 26.53
CA TYR A 98 -4.99 -19.82 27.15
C TYR A 98 -3.74 -20.69 27.36
N ASP A 99 -2.97 -20.92 26.31
CA ASP A 99 -1.81 -21.81 26.35
C ASP A 99 -0.75 -21.33 27.36
N SER A 100 -0.43 -20.02 27.37
CA SER A 100 0.56 -19.46 28.28
C SER A 100 0.13 -19.53 29.74
N VAL A 101 -1.13 -19.17 30.04
CA VAL A 101 -1.65 -19.20 31.40
C VAL A 101 -1.77 -20.64 31.89
N TYR A 102 -2.29 -21.56 31.06
CA TYR A 102 -2.38 -22.99 31.41
C TYR A 102 -1.01 -23.58 31.70
N ASN A 103 -0.03 -23.36 30.82
CA ASN A 103 1.33 -23.87 30.98
C ASN A 103 2.00 -23.24 32.21
N SER A 104 1.81 -21.98 32.50
CA SER A 104 2.31 -21.34 33.72
C SER A 104 1.78 -22.04 34.98
N TYR A 105 0.48 -22.29 35.07
CA TYR A 105 -0.08 -23.05 36.17
C TYR A 105 0.44 -24.47 36.25
N ALA A 106 0.60 -25.15 35.12
CA ALA A 106 1.14 -26.52 35.08
C ALA A 106 2.58 -26.59 35.62
N HIS A 107 3.43 -25.63 35.25
CA HIS A 107 4.81 -25.55 35.76
C HIS A 107 4.87 -25.26 37.27
N GLU A 108 4.06 -24.31 37.74
CA GLU A 108 3.96 -24.02 39.16
C GLU A 108 3.47 -25.24 39.94
N LEU A 109 2.49 -25.96 39.43
CA LEU A 109 2.01 -27.21 40.04
C LEU A 109 3.09 -28.29 40.10
N GLN A 110 3.83 -28.47 39.02
CA GLN A 110 4.94 -29.43 38.97
C GLN A 110 5.99 -29.07 40.03
N PHE A 111 6.38 -27.79 40.12
CA PHE A 111 7.33 -27.30 41.11
C PHE A 111 6.84 -27.57 42.55
N TYR A 112 5.63 -27.09 42.92
CA TYR A 112 5.13 -27.26 44.29
C TYR A 112 4.91 -28.70 44.67
N ARG A 113 4.48 -29.57 43.74
CA ARG A 113 4.38 -31.02 43.99
C ARG A 113 5.76 -31.69 44.20
N ALA A 114 6.80 -31.24 43.53
CA ALA A 114 8.16 -31.77 43.68
C ALA A 114 8.78 -31.43 45.05
N ILE A 115 8.51 -30.21 45.55
CA ILE A 115 9.08 -29.78 46.86
C ILE A 115 8.20 -30.15 48.05
N ASP A 116 6.92 -30.51 47.86
CA ASP A 116 5.99 -30.83 48.94
C ASP A 116 6.13 -32.28 49.45
N ARG A 117 7.29 -32.61 49.99
CA ARG A 117 7.58 -33.97 50.55
C ARG A 117 6.68 -34.31 51.75
N PHE A 118 6.08 -33.31 52.39
CA PHE A 118 5.34 -33.50 53.66
C PHE A 118 3.87 -33.09 53.58
N GLY A 119 3.34 -32.77 52.39
CA GLY A 119 1.98 -32.37 52.17
C GLY A 119 1.61 -31.02 52.79
N ARG A 120 2.60 -30.13 53.02
CA ARG A 120 2.40 -28.80 53.61
C ARG A 120 1.90 -27.75 52.59
N MET A 121 1.99 -28.05 51.29
CA MET A 121 1.60 -27.15 50.20
C MET A 121 0.24 -27.49 49.60
N LYS A 122 -0.59 -28.30 50.24
CA LYS A 122 -1.88 -28.76 49.73
C LYS A 122 -2.80 -27.61 49.29
N ASP A 123 -2.86 -26.55 50.10
CA ASP A 123 -3.71 -25.40 49.78
C ASP A 123 -3.22 -24.62 48.53
N THR A 124 -1.88 -24.47 48.38
CA THR A 124 -1.26 -23.87 47.21
C THR A 124 -1.53 -24.70 45.97
N VAL A 125 -1.29 -26.03 46.04
CA VAL A 125 -1.58 -26.96 44.95
C VAL A 125 -3.07 -26.90 44.55
N ALA A 126 -3.98 -26.93 45.51
CA ALA A 126 -5.41 -26.88 45.24
C ALA A 126 -5.84 -25.53 44.62
N LYS A 127 -5.18 -24.42 44.96
CA LYS A 127 -5.42 -23.09 44.31
C LYS A 127 -4.93 -23.09 42.85
N LEU A 128 -3.72 -23.59 42.60
CA LEU A 128 -3.18 -23.64 41.25
C LEU A 128 -3.99 -24.57 40.34
N GLU A 129 -4.44 -25.73 40.86
CA GLU A 129 -5.35 -26.63 40.13
C GLU A 129 -6.68 -25.98 39.77
N ARG A 130 -7.24 -25.14 40.67
CA ARG A 130 -8.43 -24.36 40.36
C ARG A 130 -8.20 -23.30 39.32
N GLY A 131 -7.09 -22.55 39.42
CA GLY A 131 -6.67 -21.56 38.43
C GLY A 131 -6.50 -22.19 37.05
N MET A 132 -5.76 -23.32 36.98
CA MET A 132 -5.54 -24.05 35.73
C MET A 132 -6.86 -24.54 35.09
N ARG A 133 -7.82 -25.01 35.92
CA ARG A 133 -9.15 -25.38 35.39
C ARG A 133 -9.99 -24.17 34.97
N SER A 134 -9.87 -23.05 35.70
CA SER A 134 -10.70 -21.87 35.46
C SER A 134 -10.38 -21.18 34.15
N ILE A 135 -9.12 -21.19 33.67
CA ILE A 135 -8.75 -20.58 32.40
C ILE A 135 -9.41 -21.27 31.20
N GLY A 136 -9.87 -22.50 31.34
CA GLY A 136 -10.68 -23.18 30.35
C GLY A 136 -12.09 -22.61 30.19
N ASN A 137 -12.54 -21.75 31.11
CA ASN A 137 -13.83 -21.07 30.98
C ASN A 137 -13.67 -19.82 30.13
N LEU A 138 -14.53 -19.66 29.11
CA LEU A 138 -14.52 -18.52 28.19
C LEU A 138 -14.59 -17.16 28.91
N SER A 139 -15.35 -17.06 30.02
CA SER A 139 -15.43 -15.83 30.82
C SER A 139 -14.10 -15.45 31.46
N THR A 140 -13.37 -16.40 32.02
CA THR A 140 -12.05 -16.19 32.64
C THR A 140 -11.03 -15.80 31.56
N LEU A 141 -11.03 -16.49 30.42
CA LEU A 141 -10.14 -16.18 29.30
C LEU A 141 -10.39 -14.75 28.78
N LYS A 142 -11.65 -14.38 28.55
CA LYS A 142 -11.99 -13.01 28.11
C LYS A 142 -11.61 -11.95 29.14
N SER A 143 -11.79 -12.22 30.43
CA SER A 143 -11.36 -11.31 31.50
C SER A 143 -9.85 -11.16 31.54
N CYS A 144 -9.11 -12.27 31.39
CA CYS A 144 -7.65 -12.26 31.28
C CYS A 144 -7.18 -11.34 30.14
N ILE A 145 -7.70 -11.56 28.92
CA ILE A 145 -7.35 -10.80 27.73
C ILE A 145 -7.78 -9.33 27.90
N GLY A 146 -8.97 -9.08 28.42
CA GLY A 146 -9.45 -7.72 28.69
C GLY A 146 -8.58 -6.95 29.69
N MET A 147 -8.05 -7.63 30.69
CA MET A 147 -7.09 -7.04 31.63
C MET A 147 -5.72 -6.77 31.00
N ALA A 148 -5.29 -7.60 30.05
CA ALA A 148 -4.02 -7.45 29.34
C ALA A 148 -3.99 -6.23 28.39
N GLN A 149 -5.14 -5.84 27.81
CA GLN A 149 -5.23 -4.75 26.81
C GLN A 149 -4.61 -3.44 27.27
N LYS A 150 -4.75 -3.09 28.55
CA LYS A 150 -4.24 -1.82 29.11
C LYS A 150 -2.72 -1.78 29.26
N ASP A 151 -2.07 -2.93 29.27
CA ASP A 151 -0.64 -3.04 29.55
C ASP A 151 0.18 -3.10 28.25
N VAL A 152 -0.47 -3.34 27.09
CA VAL A 152 0.15 -3.37 25.75
C VAL A 152 -0.58 -2.48 24.74
N PRO A 153 -0.88 -1.21 25.10
CA PRO A 153 -1.63 -0.34 24.20
C PRO A 153 -0.77 0.14 23.04
N ILE A 154 -1.41 0.30 21.88
CA ILE A 154 -0.85 1.00 20.72
C ILE A 154 -1.94 1.86 20.06
N THR A 155 -1.55 2.96 19.45
CA THR A 155 -2.44 3.80 18.65
C THR A 155 -2.24 3.52 17.17
N ALA A 156 -3.30 3.67 16.36
CA ALA A 156 -3.27 3.34 14.93
C ALA A 156 -2.23 4.16 14.13
N ASP A 157 -1.89 5.35 14.59
CA ASP A 157 -0.89 6.23 13.98
C ASP A 157 0.56 5.79 14.23
N ARG A 158 0.79 4.82 15.12
CA ARG A 158 2.11 4.26 15.33
C ARG A 158 2.46 3.15 14.35
N PHE A 159 1.44 2.54 13.73
CA PHE A 159 1.66 1.57 12.66
C PHE A 159 2.02 2.26 11.35
N ASP A 160 2.93 1.65 10.59
CA ASP A 160 3.39 2.10 9.27
C ASP A 160 3.80 3.58 9.24
N ARG A 161 4.40 4.06 10.34
CA ARG A 161 4.79 5.46 10.50
C ARG A 161 5.97 5.86 9.61
N TYR A 162 6.82 4.89 9.28
CA TYR A 162 8.05 5.12 8.52
C TYR A 162 7.80 4.81 7.05
N ASP A 163 7.45 5.84 6.30
CA ASP A 163 7.16 5.75 4.87
C ASP A 163 8.41 5.48 4.01
N ASN A 164 9.62 5.76 4.54
CA ASN A 164 10.90 5.41 3.92
C ASN A 164 11.31 3.94 4.11
N LEU A 165 10.64 3.16 4.97
CA LEU A 165 11.00 1.78 5.23
C LEU A 165 10.13 0.82 4.40
N PHE A 166 10.77 -0.01 3.57
CA PHE A 166 10.12 -1.09 2.83
C PHE A 166 10.50 -2.44 3.42
N HIS A 167 9.54 -3.07 4.06
CA HIS A 167 9.75 -4.31 4.80
C HIS A 167 9.65 -5.54 3.89
N MET A 168 10.63 -6.43 4.00
CA MET A 168 10.70 -7.71 3.32
C MET A 168 10.86 -8.83 4.36
N PRO A 169 10.59 -10.08 4.03
CA PRO A 169 10.60 -11.17 5.04
C PRO A 169 11.92 -11.32 5.79
N ASN A 170 13.03 -10.96 5.21
CA ASN A 170 14.38 -11.15 5.78
C ASN A 170 15.11 -9.85 6.14
N VAL A 171 14.78 -8.72 5.53
CA VAL A 171 15.41 -7.41 5.79
C VAL A 171 14.43 -6.28 5.50
N THR A 172 14.72 -5.08 6.00
CA THR A 172 13.99 -3.86 5.67
C THR A 172 14.88 -2.94 4.81
N PHE A 173 14.39 -2.52 3.65
CA PHE A 173 15.07 -1.52 2.83
C PHE A 173 14.72 -0.12 3.32
N ASP A 174 15.74 0.69 3.56
CA ASP A 174 15.62 2.12 3.90
C ASP A 174 15.85 2.96 2.63
N ALA A 175 14.78 3.56 2.15
CA ALA A 175 14.76 4.38 0.94
C ALA A 175 15.56 5.69 1.06
N ASP A 176 15.84 6.17 2.27
CA ASP A 176 16.63 7.38 2.47
C ASP A 176 18.14 7.10 2.35
N THR A 177 18.56 5.97 2.89
CA THR A 177 19.99 5.58 2.89
C THR A 177 20.37 4.64 1.77
N LEU A 178 19.38 4.14 0.98
CA LEU A 178 19.55 3.13 -0.07
C LEU A 178 20.24 1.86 0.45
N SER A 179 19.92 1.46 1.66
CA SER A 179 20.56 0.30 2.31
C SER A 179 19.54 -0.61 2.98
N CYS A 180 19.90 -1.87 3.16
CA CYS A 180 19.11 -2.82 3.92
C CYS A 180 19.53 -2.82 5.39
N VAL A 181 18.54 -2.83 6.28
CA VAL A 181 18.69 -2.90 7.74
C VAL A 181 17.95 -4.14 8.28
N GLU A 182 18.31 -4.55 9.47
CA GLU A 182 17.65 -5.67 10.15
C GLU A 182 16.16 -5.37 10.41
N ASN A 183 15.30 -6.37 10.26
CA ASN A 183 13.90 -6.29 10.63
C ASN A 183 13.76 -6.09 12.14
N ARG A 184 12.91 -5.13 12.54
CA ARG A 184 12.68 -4.80 13.95
C ARG A 184 11.21 -4.59 14.23
N LYS A 185 10.70 -5.23 15.26
CA LYS A 185 9.31 -5.09 15.71
C LYS A 185 8.96 -3.66 16.17
N GLU A 186 9.95 -2.87 16.60
CA GLU A 186 9.80 -1.48 17.01
C GLU A 186 9.43 -0.55 15.87
N TYR A 187 9.60 -0.98 14.62
CA TYR A 187 9.14 -0.22 13.45
C TYR A 187 7.61 -0.26 13.31
N TYR A 188 6.94 -1.22 13.94
CA TYR A 188 5.48 -1.40 13.87
C TYR A 188 4.93 -1.42 12.44
N ILE A 189 5.67 -2.07 11.53
CA ILE A 189 5.26 -2.20 10.13
C ILE A 189 4.22 -3.32 10.02
N THR A 190 3.10 -3.05 9.34
CA THR A 190 2.00 -4.03 9.16
C THR A 190 2.02 -4.71 7.80
N ARG A 191 2.84 -4.23 6.89
CA ARG A 191 2.93 -4.69 5.50
C ARG A 191 4.28 -5.32 5.24
N THR A 192 4.27 -6.38 4.42
CA THR A 192 5.49 -7.04 3.99
C THR A 192 5.45 -7.33 2.50
N ALA A 193 6.59 -7.22 1.84
CA ALA A 193 6.74 -7.70 0.46
C ALA A 193 6.69 -9.23 0.43
N GLU A 194 6.32 -9.82 -0.70
CA GLU A 194 6.30 -11.28 -0.86
C GLU A 194 7.71 -11.85 -1.06
N ALA A 195 8.58 -11.10 -1.74
CA ALA A 195 9.90 -11.59 -2.12
C ALA A 195 10.94 -11.37 -1.02
N HIS A 196 11.82 -12.37 -0.83
CA HIS A 196 13.04 -12.24 -0.03
C HIS A 196 14.08 -11.41 -0.79
N TYR A 197 14.82 -10.57 -0.08
CA TYR A 197 15.93 -9.82 -0.66
C TYR A 197 17.20 -10.67 -0.67
N ASP A 198 17.84 -10.74 -1.83
CA ASP A 198 19.17 -11.30 -2.05
C ASP A 198 19.93 -10.40 -3.03
N CYS A 199 20.96 -9.70 -2.54
CA CYS A 199 21.69 -8.71 -3.32
C CYS A 199 22.49 -9.30 -4.51
N GLU A 200 22.69 -10.61 -4.56
CA GLU A 200 23.39 -11.30 -5.66
C GLU A 200 22.42 -11.91 -6.69
N ALA A 201 21.11 -11.85 -6.42
CA ALA A 201 20.12 -12.43 -7.31
C ALA A 201 19.97 -11.60 -8.59
N GLU A 202 19.89 -12.29 -9.72
CA GLU A 202 19.66 -11.72 -11.04
C GLU A 202 18.24 -12.03 -11.55
N CYS A 203 17.76 -11.24 -12.53
CA CYS A 203 16.44 -11.43 -13.16
C CYS A 203 16.49 -11.33 -14.69
N PRO A 204 17.34 -12.12 -15.36
CA PRO A 204 17.62 -11.95 -16.79
C PRO A 204 16.36 -12.11 -17.68
N ARG A 205 15.41 -12.98 -17.30
CA ARG A 205 14.19 -13.15 -18.10
C ARG A 205 13.20 -11.99 -17.89
N TRP A 206 13.14 -11.44 -16.67
CA TRP A 206 12.39 -10.21 -16.40
C TRP A 206 12.94 -9.01 -17.19
N GLU A 207 14.25 -8.78 -17.15
CA GLU A 207 14.89 -7.69 -17.90
C GLU A 207 14.66 -7.81 -19.40
N GLN A 208 14.83 -9.03 -19.94
CA GLN A 208 14.53 -9.33 -21.32
C GLN A 208 13.05 -9.04 -21.65
N PHE A 209 12.13 -9.46 -20.80
CA PHE A 209 10.69 -9.21 -20.97
C PHE A 209 10.36 -7.72 -20.99
N VAL A 210 10.91 -6.94 -20.06
CA VAL A 210 10.69 -5.48 -20.04
C VAL A 210 11.27 -4.84 -21.29
N MET A 211 12.47 -5.26 -21.72
CA MET A 211 13.11 -4.77 -22.94
C MET A 211 12.29 -5.12 -24.19
N GLU A 212 11.71 -6.33 -24.26
CA GLU A 212 10.76 -6.72 -25.32
C GLU A 212 9.53 -5.81 -25.34
N CYS A 213 8.94 -5.53 -24.16
CA CYS A 213 7.74 -4.68 -24.04
C CYS A 213 7.95 -3.25 -24.54
N VAL A 214 9.17 -2.73 -24.44
CA VAL A 214 9.55 -1.38 -24.90
C VAL A 214 10.27 -1.39 -26.26
N GLU A 215 10.25 -2.50 -27.00
CA GLU A 215 10.84 -2.67 -28.33
C GLU A 215 12.32 -2.27 -28.42
N GLY A 216 13.06 -2.48 -27.33
CA GLY A 216 14.49 -2.17 -27.24
C GLY A 216 14.81 -0.71 -26.93
N ASP A 217 13.82 0.14 -26.65
CA ASP A 217 14.06 1.52 -26.23
C ASP A 217 14.66 1.58 -24.83
N ILE A 218 15.96 1.83 -24.74
CA ILE A 218 16.71 1.89 -23.47
C ILE A 218 16.25 3.05 -22.59
N ALA A 219 15.84 4.18 -23.16
CA ALA A 219 15.37 5.33 -22.38
C ALA A 219 14.03 5.00 -21.71
N LEU A 220 13.13 4.36 -22.43
CA LEU A 220 11.83 3.90 -21.92
C LEU A 220 12.01 2.77 -20.88
N TYR A 221 12.93 1.82 -21.11
CA TYR A 221 13.27 0.78 -20.15
C TYR A 221 13.74 1.36 -18.82
N ARG A 222 14.71 2.28 -18.84
CA ARG A 222 15.23 2.96 -17.64
C ARG A 222 14.15 3.78 -16.93
N TYR A 223 13.28 4.42 -17.71
CA TYR A 223 12.16 5.15 -17.14
C TYR A 223 11.19 4.24 -16.38
N LEU A 224 10.82 3.10 -16.98
CA LEU A 224 9.96 2.09 -16.31
C LEU A 224 10.62 1.55 -15.04
N GLN A 225 11.91 1.29 -15.07
CA GLN A 225 12.68 0.84 -13.91
C GLN A 225 12.66 1.89 -12.78
N LYS A 226 12.93 3.16 -13.11
CA LYS A 226 12.84 4.29 -12.16
C LYS A 226 11.43 4.46 -11.60
N ALA A 227 10.42 4.45 -12.46
CA ALA A 227 9.02 4.63 -12.07
C ALA A 227 8.52 3.49 -11.16
N ALA A 228 8.87 2.24 -11.47
CA ALA A 228 8.52 1.08 -10.64
C ALA A 228 9.24 1.11 -9.28
N GLY A 229 10.54 1.38 -9.26
CA GLY A 229 11.33 1.51 -8.04
C GLY A 229 10.80 2.63 -7.14
N TYR A 230 10.54 3.82 -7.70
CA TYR A 230 9.91 4.94 -7.01
C TYR A 230 8.57 4.54 -6.40
N SER A 231 7.70 3.92 -7.19
CA SER A 231 6.34 3.59 -6.77
C SER A 231 6.26 2.54 -5.67
N ILE A 232 7.22 1.60 -5.61
CA ILE A 232 7.15 0.45 -4.69
C ILE A 232 8.02 0.68 -3.46
N LEU A 233 9.23 1.18 -3.62
CA LEU A 233 10.20 1.25 -2.53
C LEU A 233 10.09 2.52 -1.70
N SER A 234 9.65 3.64 -2.29
CA SER A 234 9.43 4.86 -1.52
C SER A 234 7.97 4.99 -1.07
N GLY A 235 7.70 5.56 0.07
CA GLY A 235 6.36 6.04 0.43
C GLY A 235 6.14 7.50 0.03
N ASP A 236 7.06 8.06 -0.76
CA ASP A 236 7.01 9.43 -1.25
C ASP A 236 6.08 9.55 -2.47
N ILE A 237 5.25 10.57 -2.48
CA ILE A 237 4.33 10.89 -3.58
C ILE A 237 4.59 12.29 -4.15
N SER A 238 5.79 12.84 -3.93
CA SER A 238 6.17 14.20 -4.33
C SER A 238 6.07 14.44 -5.84
N GLU A 239 6.25 13.40 -6.66
CA GLU A 239 6.09 13.45 -8.12
C GLU A 239 4.64 13.70 -8.56
N GLN A 240 3.66 13.38 -7.71
CA GLN A 240 2.23 13.59 -7.97
C GLN A 240 1.75 12.98 -9.30
N VAL A 241 2.31 11.85 -9.71
CA VAL A 241 2.08 11.22 -11.02
C VAL A 241 1.10 10.07 -10.97
N VAL A 242 0.48 9.82 -12.12
CA VAL A 242 -0.33 8.64 -12.42
C VAL A 242 0.23 8.02 -13.68
N PHE A 243 0.63 6.77 -13.62
CA PHE A 243 1.16 6.03 -14.76
C PHE A 243 0.05 5.27 -15.48
N CYS A 244 -0.06 5.47 -16.80
CA CYS A 244 -1.02 4.78 -17.65
C CYS A 244 -0.28 3.97 -18.71
N LEU A 245 -0.21 2.64 -18.53
CA LEU A 245 0.30 1.74 -19.55
C LEU A 245 -0.78 1.55 -20.61
N LEU A 246 -0.55 2.04 -21.82
CA LEU A 246 -1.49 1.98 -22.93
C LEU A 246 -0.97 1.09 -24.05
N GLY A 247 -1.86 0.25 -24.62
CA GLY A 247 -1.53 -0.56 -25.80
C GLY A 247 -2.66 -1.48 -26.22
N GLY A 248 -2.65 -1.97 -27.44
CA GLY A 248 -3.76 -2.64 -28.12
C GLY A 248 -4.10 -4.07 -27.66
N GLY A 249 -3.50 -4.58 -26.60
CA GLY A 249 -3.64 -5.95 -26.09
C GLY A 249 -2.51 -6.89 -26.50
N LYS A 250 -2.29 -7.97 -25.74
CA LYS A 250 -1.16 -8.92 -25.91
C LYS A 250 0.21 -8.26 -25.97
N ASN A 251 0.46 -7.29 -25.13
CA ASN A 251 1.68 -6.47 -25.11
C ASN A 251 2.40 -6.44 -23.74
N GLY A 252 2.10 -7.39 -22.87
CA GLY A 252 2.81 -7.55 -21.61
C GLY A 252 2.34 -6.66 -20.45
N LYS A 253 1.54 -5.60 -20.65
CA LYS A 253 1.10 -4.66 -19.59
C LYS A 253 0.60 -5.34 -18.32
N SER A 254 -0.38 -6.24 -18.46
CA SER A 254 -0.98 -6.92 -17.31
C SER A 254 0.02 -7.83 -16.60
N LEU A 255 0.92 -8.47 -17.35
CA LEU A 255 1.97 -9.30 -16.77
C LEU A 255 2.97 -8.43 -15.99
N PHE A 256 3.39 -7.29 -16.55
CA PHE A 256 4.26 -6.31 -15.88
C PHE A 256 3.66 -5.86 -14.54
N ILE A 257 2.44 -5.32 -14.56
CA ILE A 257 1.75 -4.84 -13.35
C ILE A 257 1.53 -5.95 -12.32
N ASN A 258 1.07 -7.13 -12.75
CA ASN A 258 0.78 -8.22 -11.82
C ASN A 258 2.06 -8.78 -11.18
N THR A 259 3.16 -8.87 -11.92
CA THR A 259 4.46 -9.28 -11.36
C THR A 259 4.95 -8.29 -10.31
N LEU A 260 4.91 -6.99 -10.61
CA LEU A 260 5.28 -5.96 -9.63
C LEU A 260 4.37 -5.99 -8.40
N ALA A 261 3.07 -6.18 -8.58
CA ALA A 261 2.12 -6.28 -7.47
C ALA A 261 2.36 -7.53 -6.61
N GLU A 262 2.69 -8.67 -7.22
CA GLU A 262 3.02 -9.91 -6.51
C GLU A 262 4.30 -9.71 -5.67
N ILE A 263 5.34 -9.10 -6.22
CA ILE A 263 6.59 -8.83 -5.50
C ILE A 263 6.37 -7.83 -4.35
N ALA A 264 5.60 -6.77 -4.59
CA ALA A 264 5.28 -5.77 -3.59
C ALA A 264 4.43 -6.33 -2.43
N GLY A 265 3.76 -7.47 -2.61
CA GLY A 265 2.97 -8.13 -1.57
C GLY A 265 1.90 -7.22 -0.97
N ASP A 266 1.91 -7.06 0.34
CA ASP A 266 0.94 -6.22 1.06
C ASP A 266 1.00 -4.73 0.68
N TYR A 267 2.08 -4.27 0.07
CA TYR A 267 2.21 -2.89 -0.41
C TYR A 267 1.46 -2.65 -1.71
N ALA A 268 1.00 -3.70 -2.39
CA ALA A 268 0.17 -3.57 -3.59
C ALA A 268 -1.32 -3.58 -3.26
N CYS A 269 -2.10 -2.73 -3.92
CA CYS A 269 -3.55 -2.70 -3.79
C CYS A 269 -4.21 -2.58 -5.14
N LYS A 270 -4.98 -3.60 -5.53
CA LYS A 270 -5.82 -3.55 -6.73
C LYS A 270 -7.13 -2.86 -6.41
N ILE A 271 -7.48 -1.82 -7.16
CA ILE A 271 -8.75 -1.10 -7.04
C ILE A 271 -9.64 -1.32 -8.28
N ASP A 272 -10.93 -1.13 -8.11
CA ASP A 272 -11.87 -1.11 -9.23
C ASP A 272 -11.78 0.20 -10.00
N SER A 273 -11.74 0.14 -11.35
CA SER A 273 -11.65 1.33 -12.20
C SER A 273 -12.85 2.28 -12.05
N SER A 274 -14.00 1.80 -11.57
CA SER A 274 -15.18 2.62 -11.30
C SER A 274 -14.94 3.70 -10.23
N ILE A 275 -14.00 3.49 -9.32
CA ILE A 275 -13.66 4.43 -8.24
C ILE A 275 -13.03 5.72 -8.78
N ILE A 276 -12.23 5.58 -9.83
CA ILE A 276 -11.52 6.69 -10.48
C ILE A 276 -12.23 7.17 -11.75
N SER A 277 -13.41 6.62 -12.04
CA SER A 277 -14.23 6.98 -13.21
C SER A 277 -15.38 7.87 -12.82
N MET A 278 -15.74 8.81 -13.70
CA MET A 278 -16.97 9.58 -13.53
C MET A 278 -18.17 8.73 -13.87
N THR A 279 -19.06 8.52 -12.92
CA THR A 279 -20.37 7.91 -13.17
C THR A 279 -21.41 8.97 -13.41
N ARG A 280 -22.25 8.80 -14.45
CA ARG A 280 -23.34 9.75 -14.79
C ARG A 280 -24.46 9.80 -13.73
N ARG A 281 -24.44 8.93 -12.73
CA ARG A 281 -25.38 8.92 -11.59
C ARG A 281 -24.55 9.00 -10.33
N GLY A 282 -24.86 9.96 -9.46
CA GLY A 282 -24.24 10.18 -8.16
C GLY A 282 -24.25 8.91 -7.30
N ASP A 283 -23.34 8.01 -7.58
CA ASP A 283 -23.22 6.72 -6.93
C ASP A 283 -22.05 6.73 -5.94
N LYS A 284 -22.43 6.60 -4.67
CA LYS A 284 -21.79 5.79 -3.66
C LYS A 284 -20.50 6.32 -3.02
N ASP A 285 -20.63 7.36 -2.23
CA ASP A 285 -19.60 7.77 -1.25
C ASP A 285 -19.10 6.60 -0.37
N HIS A 286 -19.94 5.58 -0.16
CA HIS A 286 -19.58 4.41 0.64
C HIS A 286 -18.56 3.48 -0.02
N ASP A 287 -18.68 3.23 -1.33
CA ASP A 287 -17.75 2.35 -2.03
C ASP A 287 -16.38 3.03 -2.17
N VAL A 288 -16.36 4.33 -2.45
CA VAL A 288 -15.13 5.15 -2.50
C VAL A 288 -14.42 5.12 -1.14
N SER A 289 -15.13 5.35 -0.05
CA SER A 289 -14.56 5.38 1.30
C SER A 289 -13.97 4.03 1.73
N LYS A 290 -14.59 2.92 1.31
CA LYS A 290 -14.08 1.56 1.55
C LYS A 290 -12.77 1.32 0.79
N GLU A 291 -12.71 1.70 -0.48
CA GLU A 291 -11.50 1.53 -1.29
C GLU A 291 -10.36 2.43 -0.78
N LEU A 292 -10.64 3.68 -0.43
CA LEU A 292 -9.65 4.55 0.21
C LEU A 292 -9.09 3.95 1.50
N HIS A 293 -9.92 3.27 2.28
CA HIS A 293 -9.45 2.55 3.47
C HIS A 293 -8.53 1.38 3.13
N ARG A 294 -8.83 0.61 2.06
CA ARG A 294 -7.97 -0.48 1.57
C ARG A 294 -6.62 0.02 1.05
N MET A 295 -6.61 1.21 0.44
CA MET A 295 -5.39 1.82 -0.10
C MET A 295 -4.45 2.35 0.99
N ARG A 296 -4.93 2.52 2.24
CA ARG A 296 -4.10 3.01 3.35
C ARG A 296 -2.85 2.16 3.53
N GLY A 297 -1.66 2.79 3.55
CA GLY A 297 -0.36 2.13 3.71
C GLY A 297 0.12 1.36 2.48
N SER A 298 -0.66 1.29 1.39
CA SER A 298 -0.17 0.77 0.11
C SER A 298 0.82 1.74 -0.52
N ARG A 299 1.63 1.23 -1.45
CA ARG A 299 2.57 2.01 -2.27
C ARG A 299 2.30 1.89 -3.75
N PHE A 300 1.90 0.70 -4.18
CA PHE A 300 1.60 0.37 -5.56
C PHE A 300 0.09 0.12 -5.71
N VAL A 301 -0.66 1.17 -6.05
CA VAL A 301 -2.10 1.05 -6.29
C VAL A 301 -2.35 0.94 -7.79
N TYR A 302 -3.05 -0.11 -8.20
CA TYR A 302 -3.26 -0.34 -9.61
C TYR A 302 -4.69 -0.73 -9.94
N THR A 303 -5.10 -0.44 -11.18
CA THR A 303 -6.38 -0.85 -11.72
C THR A 303 -6.20 -1.51 -13.07
N GLY A 304 -7.18 -2.34 -13.42
CA GLY A 304 -7.26 -2.99 -14.72
C GLY A 304 -7.85 -2.09 -15.80
N GLU A 305 -8.43 -2.73 -16.80
CA GLU A 305 -8.96 -2.07 -17.98
C GLU A 305 -10.10 -1.09 -17.68
N PHE A 306 -10.10 0.02 -18.38
CA PHE A 306 -11.24 0.91 -18.49
C PHE A 306 -12.17 0.45 -19.62
N ASN A 307 -13.46 0.59 -19.41
CA ASN A 307 -14.42 0.47 -20.50
C ASN A 307 -14.19 1.58 -21.53
N LYS A 308 -14.54 1.33 -22.78
CA LYS A 308 -14.53 2.38 -23.81
C LYS A 308 -15.38 3.58 -23.38
N ASN A 309 -14.89 4.78 -23.67
CA ASN A 309 -15.54 6.04 -23.33
C ASN A 309 -15.75 6.24 -21.81
N THR A 310 -14.87 5.67 -21.01
CA THR A 310 -14.86 5.94 -19.56
C THR A 310 -14.21 7.30 -19.30
N MET A 311 -14.92 8.19 -18.66
CA MET A 311 -14.40 9.51 -18.27
C MET A 311 -13.66 9.39 -16.94
N LEU A 312 -12.46 9.93 -16.86
CA LEU A 312 -11.67 9.98 -15.62
C LEU A 312 -12.27 10.99 -14.63
N ASN A 313 -12.38 10.60 -13.36
CA ASN A 313 -12.69 11.54 -12.29
C ASN A 313 -11.43 12.30 -11.88
N GLU A 314 -11.08 13.32 -12.65
CA GLU A 314 -9.84 14.09 -12.47
C GLU A 314 -9.76 14.78 -11.10
N ALA A 315 -10.87 15.27 -10.58
CA ALA A 315 -10.93 15.91 -9.27
C ALA A 315 -10.54 14.91 -8.18
N PHE A 316 -11.06 13.68 -8.27
CA PHE A 316 -10.72 12.61 -7.34
C PHE A 316 -9.25 12.19 -7.49
N VAL A 317 -8.79 11.95 -8.72
CA VAL A 317 -7.39 11.60 -8.99
C VAL A 317 -6.43 12.67 -8.44
N LYS A 318 -6.72 13.96 -8.69
CA LYS A 318 -5.95 15.07 -8.13
C LYS A 318 -5.94 15.01 -6.60
N SER A 319 -7.09 14.80 -5.95
CA SER A 319 -7.19 14.78 -4.49
C SER A 319 -6.38 13.66 -3.83
N ILE A 320 -6.27 12.49 -4.46
CA ILE A 320 -5.51 11.34 -3.92
C ILE A 320 -4.02 11.35 -4.30
N THR A 321 -3.60 12.25 -5.21
CA THR A 321 -2.19 12.41 -5.62
C THR A 321 -1.58 13.73 -5.14
N ASP A 322 -2.35 14.63 -4.53
CA ASP A 322 -1.86 15.95 -4.07
C ASP A 322 -0.96 15.90 -2.83
N GLY A 323 -0.85 14.76 -2.17
CA GLY A 323 -0.11 14.64 -0.92
C GLY A 323 -0.83 15.21 0.31
N GLY A 324 -2.09 15.63 0.19
CA GLY A 324 -2.93 16.01 1.31
C GLY A 324 -3.44 14.78 2.09
N LYS A 325 -3.83 14.98 3.36
CA LYS A 325 -4.45 13.90 4.14
C LYS A 325 -5.79 13.50 3.53
N ILE A 326 -6.00 12.19 3.46
CA ILE A 326 -7.24 11.58 2.98
C ILE A 326 -8.06 11.15 4.19
N SER A 327 -9.33 11.57 4.22
CA SER A 327 -10.30 11.11 5.21
C SER A 327 -11.15 9.98 4.63
N CYS A 328 -11.21 8.85 5.31
CA CYS A 328 -12.07 7.73 4.93
C CYS A 328 -12.69 7.08 6.14
N ARG A 329 -13.72 6.28 5.94
CA ARG A 329 -14.44 5.61 7.01
C ARG A 329 -14.59 4.12 6.65
N PRO A 330 -13.99 3.21 7.44
CA PRO A 330 -14.23 1.79 7.28
C PRO A 330 -15.69 1.45 7.56
N LEU A 331 -16.17 0.33 7.03
CA LEU A 331 -17.53 -0.14 7.28
C LEU A 331 -17.72 -0.35 8.79
N TYR A 332 -18.69 0.33 9.39
CA TYR A 332 -18.98 0.32 10.85
C TYR A 332 -17.87 0.88 11.76
N GLY A 333 -16.84 1.55 11.21
CA GLY A 333 -15.75 2.17 11.97
C GLY A 333 -15.89 3.69 12.15
N ALA A 334 -15.00 4.27 12.96
CA ALA A 334 -14.82 5.72 13.03
C ALA A 334 -14.10 6.24 11.77
N SER A 335 -14.30 7.52 11.44
CA SER A 335 -13.52 8.16 10.37
C SER A 335 -12.05 8.20 10.77
N ILE A 336 -11.18 7.87 9.83
CA ILE A 336 -9.73 7.94 9.96
C ILE A 336 -9.15 8.89 8.92
N GLU A 337 -8.04 9.52 9.25
CA GLU A 337 -7.24 10.32 8.33
C GLU A 337 -5.87 9.69 8.18
N TYR A 338 -5.37 9.60 6.95
CA TYR A 338 -4.04 9.10 6.68
C TYR A 338 -3.36 9.90 5.58
N GLN A 339 -2.04 9.89 5.58
CA GLN A 339 -1.21 10.41 4.49
C GLN A 339 -1.11 9.35 3.40
N PRO A 340 -1.44 9.65 2.13
CA PRO A 340 -1.21 8.70 1.05
C PRO A 340 0.30 8.45 0.85
N THR A 341 0.64 7.18 0.57
CA THR A 341 2.00 6.71 0.33
C THR A 341 2.10 5.93 -0.97
N TYR A 342 1.12 6.09 -1.86
CA TYR A 342 0.97 5.26 -3.05
C TYR A 342 1.01 6.05 -4.35
N THR A 343 1.49 5.39 -5.37
CA THR A 343 1.41 5.83 -6.77
C THR A 343 0.35 5.02 -7.52
N LEU A 344 -0.42 5.69 -8.39
CA LEU A 344 -1.46 5.04 -9.18
C LEU A 344 -0.91 4.54 -10.52
N TRP A 345 -1.25 3.28 -10.86
CA TRP A 345 -0.91 2.65 -12.12
C TRP A 345 -2.15 2.12 -12.83
N PHE A 346 -2.30 2.48 -14.09
CA PHE A 346 -3.37 1.99 -14.96
C PHE A 346 -2.79 1.06 -16.03
N SER A 347 -3.43 -0.09 -16.23
CA SER A 347 -3.09 -1.00 -17.32
C SER A 347 -4.33 -1.16 -18.20
N THR A 348 -4.34 -0.52 -19.36
CA THR A 348 -5.54 -0.45 -20.17
C THR A 348 -5.28 -0.52 -21.67
N ASN A 349 -6.27 -1.02 -22.41
CA ASN A 349 -6.29 -0.96 -23.88
C ASN A 349 -7.00 0.32 -24.37
N ASN A 350 -7.80 0.95 -23.50
CA ASN A 350 -8.50 2.19 -23.81
C ASN A 350 -8.19 3.17 -22.68
N ALA A 351 -7.39 4.18 -23.00
CA ALA A 351 -7.14 5.23 -22.02
C ALA A 351 -8.45 5.99 -21.70
N PRO A 352 -8.66 6.38 -20.44
CA PRO A 352 -9.88 7.07 -20.02
C PRO A 352 -9.97 8.45 -20.67
N GLU A 353 -11.19 8.88 -21.04
CA GLU A 353 -11.42 10.24 -21.54
C GLU A 353 -11.12 11.28 -20.45
N LEU A 354 -10.38 12.32 -20.80
CA LEU A 354 -10.11 13.46 -19.96
C LEU A 354 -11.15 14.56 -20.23
N THR A 355 -11.64 15.20 -19.19
CA THR A 355 -12.63 16.30 -19.30
C THR A 355 -12.05 17.67 -19.02
N GLY A 356 -10.93 17.72 -18.30
CA GLY A 356 -10.17 18.91 -17.98
C GLY A 356 -8.78 18.86 -18.62
N PHE A 357 -8.43 19.90 -19.32
CA PHE A 357 -7.12 20.02 -19.97
C PHE A 357 -6.23 21.04 -19.24
N ASP A 358 -6.47 21.20 -17.92
CA ASP A 358 -5.67 22.08 -17.10
C ASP A 358 -4.26 21.51 -16.86
N GLU A 359 -3.32 22.37 -16.53
CA GLU A 359 -1.93 22.00 -16.25
C GLU A 359 -1.82 21.01 -15.09
N GLY A 360 -2.82 21.00 -14.19
CA GLY A 360 -2.88 20.09 -13.05
C GLY A 360 -2.99 18.62 -13.45
N ILE A 361 -3.80 18.26 -14.46
CA ILE A 361 -3.90 16.88 -14.96
C ILE A 361 -2.75 16.57 -15.92
N ARG A 362 -2.34 17.52 -16.78
CA ARG A 362 -1.24 17.34 -17.74
C ARG A 362 0.06 16.91 -17.06
N ARG A 363 0.43 17.53 -15.95
CA ARG A 363 1.67 17.21 -15.24
C ARG A 363 1.60 15.85 -14.53
N ARG A 364 0.39 15.42 -14.10
CA ARG A 364 0.18 14.18 -13.35
C ARG A 364 0.04 12.95 -14.23
N PHE A 365 -0.61 13.09 -15.35
CA PHE A 365 -0.89 11.95 -16.23
C PHE A 365 0.32 11.63 -17.09
N VAL A 366 0.83 10.42 -16.97
CA VAL A 366 1.99 9.92 -17.71
C VAL A 366 1.55 8.70 -18.51
N LEU A 367 1.43 8.87 -19.83
CA LEU A 367 1.07 7.80 -20.73
C LEU A 367 2.34 7.09 -21.20
N ILE A 368 2.43 5.80 -20.89
CA ILE A 368 3.56 4.94 -21.27
C ILE A 368 3.07 3.97 -22.36
N PRO A 369 3.58 4.11 -23.59
CA PRO A 369 3.17 3.25 -24.69
C PRO A 369 3.76 1.84 -24.53
N PHE A 370 2.91 0.82 -24.69
CA PHE A 370 3.24 -0.60 -24.78
C PHE A 370 2.78 -1.11 -26.14
N GLU A 371 3.62 -0.91 -27.16
CA GLU A 371 3.24 -1.15 -28.55
C GLU A 371 3.61 -2.56 -29.04
N HIS A 372 4.56 -3.21 -28.36
CA HIS A 372 5.01 -4.56 -28.68
C HIS A 372 3.84 -5.54 -28.71
N TYR A 373 3.68 -6.28 -29.81
CA TYR A 373 2.65 -7.28 -29.96
C TYR A 373 3.21 -8.70 -29.85
N VAL A 374 2.73 -9.46 -28.88
CA VAL A 374 3.15 -10.84 -28.65
C VAL A 374 2.20 -11.78 -29.39
N GLU A 375 2.64 -12.39 -30.50
CA GLU A 375 1.84 -13.36 -31.28
C GLU A 375 1.47 -14.57 -30.43
N THR A 376 2.46 -15.19 -29.78
CA THR A 376 2.29 -16.40 -28.96
C THR A 376 2.70 -16.12 -27.54
N PRO A 377 1.73 -15.85 -26.62
CA PRO A 377 2.03 -15.60 -25.21
C PRO A 377 2.69 -16.81 -24.54
N ASP A 378 3.82 -16.58 -23.90
CA ASP A 378 4.47 -17.58 -23.07
C ASP A 378 3.78 -17.63 -21.69
N LYS A 379 3.06 -18.73 -21.45
CA LYS A 379 2.30 -18.97 -20.20
C LYS A 379 3.19 -19.32 -19.01
N THR A 380 4.48 -19.57 -19.22
CA THR A 380 5.41 -19.96 -18.16
C THR A 380 6.02 -18.72 -17.48
N LEU A 381 5.97 -17.55 -18.09
CA LEU A 381 6.58 -16.32 -17.59
C LEU A 381 6.17 -15.97 -16.16
N PRO A 382 4.91 -16.05 -15.73
CA PRO A 382 4.55 -15.75 -14.34
C PRO A 382 5.30 -16.64 -13.35
N GLN A 383 5.49 -17.92 -13.67
CA GLN A 383 6.24 -18.83 -12.80
C GLN A 383 7.74 -18.53 -12.82
N VAL A 384 8.31 -18.19 -13.98
CA VAL A 384 9.71 -17.79 -14.11
C VAL A 384 9.98 -16.54 -13.26
N PHE A 385 9.10 -15.53 -13.36
CA PHE A 385 9.26 -14.28 -12.58
C PHE A 385 9.16 -14.50 -11.07
N ARG A 386 8.39 -15.47 -10.60
CA ARG A 386 8.41 -15.87 -9.18
C ARG A 386 9.77 -16.43 -8.77
N THR A 387 10.44 -17.19 -9.63
CA THR A 387 11.80 -17.68 -9.34
C THR A 387 12.86 -16.59 -9.41
N GLU A 388 12.59 -15.51 -10.14
CA GLU A 388 13.45 -14.33 -10.25
C GLU A 388 13.07 -13.20 -9.29
N ALA A 389 12.15 -13.43 -8.35
CA ALA A 389 11.55 -12.38 -7.51
C ALA A 389 12.59 -11.54 -6.73
N SER A 390 13.63 -12.18 -6.18
CA SER A 390 14.74 -11.48 -5.50
C SER A 390 15.54 -10.61 -6.48
N GLY A 391 15.79 -11.08 -7.70
CA GLY A 391 16.46 -10.29 -8.75
C GLY A 391 15.59 -9.12 -9.21
N ILE A 392 14.28 -9.30 -9.31
CA ILE A 392 13.36 -8.20 -9.66
C ILE A 392 13.33 -7.14 -8.53
N LEU A 393 13.47 -7.55 -7.26
CA LEU A 393 13.69 -6.59 -6.16
C LEU A 393 14.98 -5.78 -6.37
N ASN A 394 16.09 -6.42 -6.78
CA ASN A 394 17.33 -5.70 -7.10
C ASN A 394 17.12 -4.72 -8.26
N TRP A 395 16.39 -5.13 -9.30
CA TRP A 395 16.02 -4.27 -10.41
C TRP A 395 15.22 -3.04 -9.95
N LEU A 396 14.29 -3.21 -8.98
CA LEU A 396 13.56 -2.10 -8.36
C LEU A 396 14.46 -1.18 -7.53
N VAL A 397 15.41 -1.76 -6.75
CA VAL A 397 16.36 -0.99 -5.93
C VAL A 397 17.28 -0.16 -6.82
N GLU A 398 17.78 -0.72 -7.90
CA GLU A 398 18.59 0.01 -8.91
C GLU A 398 17.77 1.13 -9.55
N GLY A 399 16.53 0.85 -9.95
CA GLY A 399 15.62 1.85 -10.49
C GLY A 399 15.37 3.00 -9.52
N TYR A 400 15.18 2.69 -8.26
CA TYR A 400 14.99 3.71 -7.22
C TYR A 400 16.28 4.51 -6.96
N ALA A 401 17.45 3.88 -6.96
CA ALA A 401 18.74 4.57 -6.85
C ALA A 401 18.98 5.53 -8.02
N MET A 402 18.65 5.12 -9.24
CA MET A 402 18.66 6.01 -10.42
C MET A 402 17.69 7.18 -10.23
N TYR A 403 16.46 6.91 -9.77
CA TYR A 403 15.48 7.97 -9.49
C TYR A 403 16.01 9.00 -8.47
N LYS A 404 16.63 8.56 -7.38
CA LYS A 404 17.20 9.47 -6.35
C LYS A 404 18.28 10.40 -6.90
N THR A 405 18.96 10.01 -7.94
CA THR A 405 20.06 10.80 -8.56
C THR A 405 19.60 11.62 -9.76
N GLU A 406 18.69 11.10 -10.57
CA GLU A 406 18.29 11.66 -11.86
C GLU A 406 16.87 12.22 -11.88
N GLY A 407 16.03 11.84 -10.89
CA GLY A 407 14.58 12.09 -10.92
C GLY A 407 13.84 11.24 -11.96
N LEU A 408 12.53 11.46 -12.06
CA LEU A 408 11.67 10.86 -13.10
C LEU A 408 11.76 11.65 -14.42
N ASP A 409 12.96 11.89 -14.92
CA ASP A 409 13.13 12.58 -16.20
C ASP A 409 12.44 11.80 -17.33
N LYS A 410 11.40 12.43 -17.93
CA LYS A 410 10.53 11.77 -18.91
C LYS A 410 11.23 11.75 -20.27
N PRO A 411 11.47 10.56 -20.87
CA PRO A 411 11.98 10.48 -22.23
C PRO A 411 11.00 11.08 -23.25
N ASP A 412 11.52 11.54 -24.37
CA ASP A 412 10.72 12.22 -25.42
C ASP A 412 9.54 11.39 -25.91
N CYS A 413 9.69 10.07 -26.00
CA CYS A 413 8.61 9.16 -26.42
C CYS A 413 7.39 9.22 -25.47
N ILE A 414 7.63 9.31 -24.16
CA ILE A 414 6.54 9.46 -23.16
C ILE A 414 5.93 10.86 -23.22
N ALA A 415 6.76 11.90 -23.36
CA ALA A 415 6.27 13.27 -23.46
C ALA A 415 5.39 13.42 -24.70
N GLN A 416 5.85 12.95 -25.85
CA GLN A 416 5.10 12.98 -27.12
C GLN A 416 3.82 12.15 -27.05
N ALA A 417 3.85 10.92 -26.52
CA ALA A 417 2.69 10.08 -26.40
C ALA A 417 1.63 10.69 -25.46
N THR A 418 2.07 11.30 -24.35
CA THR A 418 1.17 11.98 -23.41
C THR A 418 0.55 13.23 -24.04
N ASP A 419 1.35 14.06 -24.70
CA ASP A 419 0.88 15.30 -25.35
C ASP A 419 -0.06 15.00 -26.53
N ALA A 420 0.27 14.00 -27.37
CA ALA A 420 -0.59 13.53 -28.45
C ALA A 420 -1.96 13.05 -27.91
N TYR A 421 -1.94 12.20 -26.90
CA TYR A 421 -3.15 11.69 -26.27
C TYR A 421 -4.04 12.80 -25.68
N ILE A 422 -3.45 13.77 -24.99
CA ILE A 422 -4.18 14.91 -24.42
C ILE A 422 -4.69 15.83 -25.56
N GLY A 423 -3.85 16.05 -26.57
CA GLY A 423 -4.20 16.90 -27.73
C GLY A 423 -5.37 16.33 -28.54
N GLU A 424 -5.41 15.03 -28.78
CA GLU A 424 -6.51 14.35 -29.49
C GLU A 424 -7.87 14.46 -28.76
N GLN A 425 -7.86 14.67 -27.46
CA GLN A 425 -9.07 14.81 -26.66
C GLN A 425 -9.47 16.28 -26.39
N ASP A 426 -8.53 17.21 -26.61
CA ASP A 426 -8.79 18.64 -26.36
C ASP A 426 -9.62 19.26 -27.49
N VAL A 427 -10.94 19.09 -27.40
CA VAL A 427 -11.92 19.66 -28.37
C VAL A 427 -11.69 21.13 -28.65
N PHE A 428 -11.18 21.90 -27.70
CA PHE A 428 -10.89 23.34 -27.91
C PHE A 428 -9.61 23.53 -28.72
N GLN A 429 -8.60 22.72 -28.46
CA GLN A 429 -7.37 22.74 -29.26
C GLN A 429 -7.63 22.30 -30.68
N LEU A 430 -8.38 21.22 -30.90
CA LEU A 430 -8.77 20.72 -32.22
C LEU A 430 -9.54 21.78 -33.00
N PHE A 431 -10.52 22.45 -32.37
CA PHE A 431 -11.24 23.54 -32.98
C PHE A 431 -10.33 24.71 -33.39
N VAL A 432 -9.39 25.07 -32.52
CA VAL A 432 -8.46 26.17 -32.81
C VAL A 432 -7.51 25.80 -33.94
N GLU A 433 -6.92 24.61 -33.90
CA GLU A 433 -5.97 24.14 -34.92
C GLU A 433 -6.61 24.00 -36.31
N GLU A 434 -7.91 23.63 -36.36
CA GLU A 434 -8.63 23.51 -37.63
C GLU A 434 -8.94 24.86 -38.30
N TYR A 435 -9.21 25.90 -37.49
CA TYR A 435 -9.74 27.14 -38.01
C TYR A 435 -8.84 28.37 -37.83
N TYR A 436 -7.89 28.31 -36.88
CA TYR A 436 -7.17 29.51 -36.47
C TYR A 436 -5.68 29.27 -36.25
N GLU A 437 -4.91 30.30 -36.61
CA GLU A 437 -3.49 30.39 -36.23
C GLU A 437 -3.28 31.61 -35.34
N ARG A 438 -2.34 31.52 -34.40
CA ARG A 438 -1.95 32.68 -33.61
C ARG A 438 -1.33 33.76 -34.48
N ASP A 439 -1.85 34.97 -34.37
CA ASP A 439 -1.31 36.13 -35.04
C ASP A 439 -1.48 37.35 -34.14
N ASP A 440 -0.38 37.92 -33.65
CA ASP A 440 -0.38 39.07 -32.76
C ASP A 440 -0.97 40.31 -33.41
N ASN A 441 -0.99 40.39 -34.74
CA ASN A 441 -1.65 41.44 -35.54
C ASN A 441 -3.06 41.06 -36.02
N GLY A 442 -3.39 39.78 -35.86
CA GLY A 442 -4.70 39.26 -36.26
C GLY A 442 -5.81 39.79 -35.36
N LYS A 443 -7.03 39.77 -35.89
CA LYS A 443 -8.21 40.26 -35.18
C LYS A 443 -9.46 39.50 -35.60
N VAL A 444 -9.90 38.56 -34.77
CA VAL A 444 -11.15 37.84 -34.95
C VAL A 444 -12.05 38.12 -33.76
N TYR A 445 -13.26 38.65 -34.01
CA TYR A 445 -14.19 39.03 -32.95
C TYR A 445 -14.69 37.78 -32.18
N ALA A 446 -14.76 37.90 -30.87
CA ALA A 446 -15.14 36.78 -29.97
C ALA A 446 -16.56 36.24 -30.30
N LYS A 447 -17.46 37.03 -30.83
CA LYS A 447 -18.77 36.59 -31.29
C LYS A 447 -18.65 35.66 -32.50
N ASN A 448 -17.82 35.99 -33.47
CA ASN A 448 -17.63 35.18 -34.68
C ASN A 448 -16.95 33.84 -34.35
N VAL A 449 -15.96 33.87 -33.48
CA VAL A 449 -15.31 32.66 -32.96
C VAL A 449 -16.33 31.73 -32.27
N TYR A 450 -17.23 32.31 -31.47
CA TYR A 450 -18.22 31.51 -30.77
C TYR A 450 -19.29 30.91 -31.72
N GLU A 451 -19.73 31.64 -32.74
CA GLU A 451 -20.64 31.09 -33.73
C GLU A 451 -19.99 29.97 -34.54
N GLN A 452 -18.74 30.13 -34.93
CA GLN A 452 -17.97 29.09 -35.63
C GLN A 452 -17.75 27.86 -34.76
N TYR A 453 -17.42 28.07 -33.48
CA TYR A 453 -17.30 26.97 -32.49
C TYR A 453 -18.60 26.18 -32.33
N LYS A 454 -19.76 26.85 -32.29
CA LYS A 454 -21.06 26.16 -32.21
C LYS A 454 -21.33 25.32 -33.47
N ALA A 455 -21.01 25.84 -34.63
CA ALA A 455 -21.17 25.12 -35.89
C ALA A 455 -20.23 23.89 -35.94
N TRP A 456 -19.00 24.07 -35.52
CA TRP A 456 -18.01 22.99 -35.41
C TRP A 456 -18.45 21.90 -34.43
N CYS A 457 -18.93 22.26 -33.23
CA CYS A 457 -19.49 21.32 -32.27
C CYS A 457 -20.67 20.51 -32.85
N GLN A 458 -21.58 21.20 -33.58
CA GLN A 458 -22.71 20.52 -34.21
C GLN A 458 -22.26 19.51 -35.29
N TYR A 459 -21.22 19.86 -36.06
CA TYR A 459 -20.67 18.97 -37.08
C TYR A 459 -19.99 17.76 -36.48
N ASN A 460 -19.24 17.95 -35.41
CA ASN A 460 -18.46 16.89 -34.73
C ASN A 460 -19.25 16.14 -33.65
N GLY A 461 -20.56 16.44 -33.45
CA GLY A 461 -21.38 15.76 -32.43
C GLY A 461 -21.11 16.22 -30.99
N GLU A 462 -20.40 17.33 -30.81
CA GLU A 462 -20.02 17.88 -29.53
C GLU A 462 -21.09 18.81 -28.94
N LYS A 463 -21.09 19.02 -27.63
CA LYS A 463 -21.96 19.96 -26.95
C LYS A 463 -21.24 21.29 -26.75
N PRO A 464 -21.71 22.39 -27.36
CA PRO A 464 -21.05 23.68 -27.21
C PRO A 464 -21.15 24.18 -25.76
N VAL A 465 -20.02 24.66 -25.24
CA VAL A 465 -19.97 25.37 -23.95
C VAL A 465 -20.41 26.81 -24.11
N THR A 466 -20.57 27.55 -23.01
CA THR A 466 -20.90 28.96 -23.06
C THR A 466 -19.74 29.79 -23.64
N GLN A 467 -20.03 30.96 -24.21
CA GLN A 467 -19.02 31.86 -24.74
C GLN A 467 -17.97 32.29 -23.69
N ILE A 468 -18.40 32.38 -22.42
CA ILE A 468 -17.48 32.68 -21.29
C ILE A 468 -16.51 31.51 -21.05
N ALA A 469 -17.02 30.28 -21.08
CA ALA A 469 -16.18 29.08 -20.92
C ALA A 469 -15.21 28.96 -22.11
N LEU A 470 -15.68 29.07 -23.36
CA LEU A 470 -14.81 29.08 -24.52
C LEU A 470 -13.71 30.15 -24.43
N SER A 471 -14.07 31.36 -23.92
CA SER A 471 -13.08 32.43 -23.75
C SER A 471 -11.97 32.07 -22.75
N LYS A 472 -12.27 31.29 -21.71
CA LYS A 472 -11.26 30.78 -20.76
C LYS A 472 -10.35 29.74 -21.40
N GLU A 473 -10.94 28.84 -22.20
CA GLU A 473 -10.19 27.82 -22.92
C GLU A 473 -9.26 28.42 -23.99
N LEU A 474 -9.72 29.41 -24.75
CA LEU A 474 -8.87 30.14 -25.69
C LEU A 474 -7.69 30.86 -24.98
N GLN A 475 -7.90 31.38 -23.76
CA GLN A 475 -6.82 31.96 -22.97
C GLN A 475 -5.85 30.87 -22.49
N ARG A 476 -6.35 29.71 -22.12
CA ARG A 476 -5.51 28.53 -21.77
C ARG A 476 -4.63 28.11 -22.96
N LEU A 477 -5.16 28.16 -24.16
CA LEU A 477 -4.42 27.92 -25.41
C LEU A 477 -3.54 29.10 -25.84
N TYR A 478 -3.21 29.99 -24.91
CA TYR A 478 -2.34 31.16 -25.10
C TYR A 478 -2.84 32.17 -26.17
N MET A 479 -4.14 32.16 -26.48
CA MET A 479 -4.73 33.17 -27.36
C MET A 479 -4.90 34.50 -26.62
N THR A 480 -4.32 35.56 -27.17
CA THR A 480 -4.37 36.89 -26.54
C THR A 480 -5.67 37.61 -26.89
N ARG A 481 -6.31 38.16 -25.86
CA ARG A 481 -7.59 38.87 -26.00
C ARG A 481 -7.39 40.38 -26.02
N GLY A 482 -8.03 41.07 -26.97
CA GLY A 482 -8.12 42.52 -27.04
C GLY A 482 -9.56 43.01 -26.93
N LYS A 483 -9.73 44.33 -26.76
CA LYS A 483 -11.02 44.99 -26.76
C LYS A 483 -10.92 46.30 -27.53
N ASP A 484 -11.93 46.57 -28.36
CA ASP A 484 -12.12 47.84 -29.03
C ASP A 484 -13.60 48.33 -28.95
N ARG A 485 -13.97 49.37 -29.69
CA ARG A 485 -15.33 49.92 -29.72
C ARG A 485 -16.40 48.94 -30.25
N ASN A 486 -15.97 47.93 -31.01
CA ASN A 486 -16.85 46.92 -31.60
C ASN A 486 -16.96 45.66 -30.75
N GLY A 487 -16.21 45.56 -29.63
CA GLY A 487 -16.26 44.44 -28.70
C GLY A 487 -14.92 43.77 -28.40
N TYR A 488 -15.00 42.56 -27.87
CA TYR A 488 -13.82 41.75 -27.60
C TYR A 488 -13.39 40.98 -28.85
N TYR A 489 -12.09 40.83 -29.06
CA TYR A 489 -11.49 40.06 -30.15
C TYR A 489 -10.30 39.27 -29.67
N TRP A 490 -9.92 38.24 -30.45
CA TRP A 490 -8.73 37.39 -30.24
C TRP A 490 -7.66 37.77 -31.26
N ARG A 491 -6.38 37.75 -30.83
CA ARG A 491 -5.22 37.95 -31.69
C ARG A 491 -4.87 36.64 -32.40
N MET A 492 -5.58 36.42 -33.50
CA MET A 492 -5.45 35.22 -34.33
C MET A 492 -5.98 35.54 -35.74
N ARG A 493 -5.62 34.69 -36.69
CA ARG A 493 -6.14 34.70 -38.04
C ARG A 493 -6.77 33.37 -38.40
N LEU A 494 -7.59 33.32 -39.46
CA LEU A 494 -8.07 32.06 -40.01
C LEU A 494 -6.87 31.31 -40.61
N SER A 495 -6.81 30.00 -40.38
CA SER A 495 -5.89 29.10 -41.05
C SER A 495 -6.17 29.09 -42.54
N ALA A 496 -5.13 29.04 -43.39
CA ALA A 496 -5.26 29.20 -44.85
C ALA A 496 -5.89 27.98 -45.51
#